data_04b39375feeb2118128bcbf884191195
#
_entry.id   04b39375feeb2118128bcbf884191195
#
_cell.length_a   1.000
_cell.length_b   1.000
_cell.length_c   1.000
_cell.angle_alpha   90.00
_cell.angle_beta   90.00
_cell.angle_gamma   90.00
#
_symmetry.space_group_name_H-M   'P 1'
#
loop_
_entity.id
_entity.type
_entity.pdbx_description
1 polymer ?
#
loop_
_entity_poly.entity_id
_entity_poly.type
_entity_poly.pdbx_seq_one_letter_code
_entity_poly.pdbx_strand_id
1 'polypeptide(L)'
;QNQYADRETELHYNFSKCXEPDAGRFVNQDPIGLLGGENLYAFAPNTQKWVDPLGLSNAPGACNNPCDNDPLDWTSHGGKHVPPKNSSXSKIRKATKNGEPAKYKPEIHIESIERTDXAKGTPVSSFGKNIHYKVYDAGKIADASEGIDTPYIRVECSQGVIHGHPITKKEYLKRLGAI
;
A
#
# COMPACT_ATOMS: atom_id res chain seq x y z
N GLN A 1 -19.61 -4.90 -0.35
CA GLN A 1 -19.84 -4.79 -1.78
C GLN A 1 -21.20 -4.11 -2.00
N ASN A 2 -21.32 -3.27 -3.03
CA ASN A 2 -22.55 -2.54 -3.33
C ASN A 2 -23.52 -3.41 -4.12
N GLN A 3 -23.97 -4.48 -3.51
CA GLN A 3 -24.96 -5.40 -4.10
C GLN A 3 -26.33 -5.10 -3.54
N TYR A 4 -27.32 -5.11 -4.41
CA TYR A 4 -28.72 -4.99 -4.03
C TYR A 4 -29.31 -6.41 -3.90
N ALA A 5 -29.83 -6.73 -2.73
CA ALA A 5 -30.51 -8.00 -2.51
C ALA A 5 -31.98 -7.87 -2.82
N ASP A 6 -32.45 -8.57 -3.83
CA ASP A 6 -33.84 -8.61 -4.21
C ASP A 6 -34.55 -9.74 -3.44
N ARG A 7 -35.49 -9.37 -2.60
CA ARG A 7 -36.20 -10.33 -1.72
C ARG A 7 -37.21 -11.21 -2.45
N GLU A 8 -37.64 -10.78 -3.64
CA GLU A 8 -38.63 -11.57 -4.42
C GLU A 8 -37.97 -12.72 -5.20
N THR A 9 -36.77 -12.43 -5.75
CA THR A 9 -36.03 -13.42 -6.54
C THR A 9 -34.90 -14.10 -5.76
N GLU A 10 -34.57 -13.58 -4.59
CA GLU A 10 -33.47 -14.04 -3.75
C GLU A 10 -32.11 -13.86 -4.41
N LEU A 11 -32.01 -13.07 -5.48
CA LEU A 11 -30.78 -12.79 -6.19
C LEU A 11 -30.12 -11.51 -5.68
N HIS A 12 -28.82 -11.45 -5.75
CA HIS A 12 -28.05 -10.28 -5.43
C HIS A 12 -27.55 -9.61 -6.71
N TYR A 13 -28.08 -8.42 -7.01
CA TYR A 13 -27.67 -7.66 -8.19
C TYR A 13 -26.30 -7.02 -7.98
N ASN A 14 -25.38 -7.33 -8.86
CA ASN A 14 -24.02 -6.79 -8.87
C ASN A 14 -23.78 -6.11 -10.21
N PHE A 15 -24.31 -4.89 -10.35
CA PHE A 15 -24.22 -4.07 -11.55
C PHE A 15 -24.75 -4.79 -12.79
N SER A 16 -23.88 -5.51 -13.50
CA SER A 16 -24.21 -6.17 -14.77
C SER A 16 -24.66 -7.62 -14.61
N LYS A 17 -24.51 -8.19 -13.41
CA LYS A 17 -24.76 -9.63 -13.17
C LYS A 17 -25.55 -9.84 -11.88
N CYS A 18 -26.19 -11.01 -11.77
CA CYS A 18 -26.95 -11.40 -10.57
C CYS A 18 -26.35 -12.64 -9.94
N UNK A 19 -25.88 -12.73 -8.76
CA UNK A 19 -25.35 -13.65 -8.14
C UNK A 19 -26.35 -14.35 -7.58
N GLU A 20 -26.37 -15.51 -7.51
CA GLU A 20 -27.17 -16.43 -6.73
C GLU A 20 -26.36 -16.89 -5.53
N PRO A 21 -26.68 -16.40 -4.35
CA PRO A 21 -25.83 -16.69 -3.18
C PRO A 21 -25.72 -18.17 -2.83
N ASP A 22 -26.80 -18.90 -2.95
CA ASP A 22 -26.83 -20.31 -2.61
C ASP A 22 -25.99 -21.17 -3.57
N ALA A 23 -25.98 -20.79 -4.86
CA ALA A 23 -25.16 -21.49 -5.85
C ALA A 23 -23.73 -20.95 -5.94
N GLY A 24 -23.47 -19.80 -5.32
CA GLY A 24 -22.13 -19.19 -5.31
C GLY A 24 -21.63 -18.77 -6.68
N ARG A 25 -22.54 -18.45 -7.60
CA ARG A 25 -22.20 -18.09 -8.98
C ARG A 25 -23.16 -17.08 -9.54
N PHE A 26 -22.80 -16.48 -10.68
CA PHE A 26 -23.71 -15.61 -11.41
C PHE A 26 -24.72 -16.46 -12.21
N VAL A 27 -25.94 -15.95 -12.34
CA VAL A 27 -26.99 -16.62 -13.13
C VAL A 27 -26.98 -16.18 -14.59
N ASN A 28 -26.32 -15.07 -14.90
CA ASN A 28 -26.17 -14.60 -16.28
C ASN A 28 -24.69 -14.54 -16.67
N GLN A 29 -24.43 -14.69 -17.96
CA GLN A 29 -23.06 -14.71 -18.50
C GLN A 29 -22.37 -13.36 -18.36
N ASP A 30 -21.05 -13.40 -18.30
CA ASP A 30 -20.24 -12.21 -18.21
C ASP A 30 -20.39 -11.39 -19.50
N PRO A 31 -20.81 -10.10 -19.40
CA PRO A 31 -20.97 -9.26 -20.61
C PRO A 31 -19.66 -8.99 -21.35
N ILE A 32 -18.50 -9.17 -20.70
CA ILE A 32 -17.19 -9.06 -21.38
C ILE A 32 -16.67 -10.44 -21.87
N GLY A 33 -17.49 -11.48 -21.72
CA GLY A 33 -17.16 -12.83 -22.20
C GLY A 33 -15.89 -13.38 -21.54
N LEU A 34 -15.08 -14.07 -22.32
CA LEU A 34 -13.86 -14.70 -21.81
C LEU A 34 -12.78 -13.71 -21.35
N LEU A 35 -12.97 -12.41 -21.56
CA LEU A 35 -12.06 -11.40 -20.99
C LEU A 35 -12.14 -11.33 -19.45
N GLY A 36 -13.27 -11.77 -18.88
CA GLY A 36 -13.44 -11.87 -17.43
C GLY A 36 -12.96 -13.17 -16.81
N GLY A 37 -12.55 -14.15 -17.65
CA GLY A 37 -12.13 -15.46 -17.20
C GLY A 37 -12.73 -16.58 -18.04
N GLU A 38 -12.22 -17.79 -17.86
CA GLU A 38 -12.67 -18.96 -18.65
C GLU A 38 -14.08 -19.43 -18.29
N ASN A 39 -14.55 -19.11 -17.10
CA ASN A 39 -15.90 -19.50 -16.64
C ASN A 39 -16.79 -18.27 -16.61
N LEU A 40 -17.68 -18.16 -17.59
CA LEU A 40 -18.57 -17.03 -17.79
C LEU A 40 -19.55 -16.77 -16.63
N TYR A 41 -19.71 -17.73 -15.74
CA TYR A 41 -20.61 -17.66 -14.58
C TYR A 41 -19.89 -17.57 -13.25
N ALA A 42 -18.56 -17.59 -13.25
CA ALA A 42 -17.79 -17.56 -12.00
C ALA A 42 -17.96 -16.25 -11.27
N PHE A 43 -18.27 -16.33 -9.96
CA PHE A 43 -18.23 -15.14 -9.10
C PHE A 43 -16.79 -14.92 -8.59
N ALA A 44 -16.24 -15.90 -7.90
CA ALA A 44 -14.89 -15.79 -7.33
C ALA A 44 -14.40 -17.15 -6.83
N PRO A 45 -13.08 -17.40 -6.86
CA PRO A 45 -12.53 -18.64 -6.28
C PRO A 45 -12.76 -18.75 -4.77
N ASN A 46 -12.90 -17.63 -4.08
CA ASN A 46 -13.17 -17.61 -2.65
C ASN A 46 -13.99 -16.37 -2.32
N THR A 47 -15.28 -16.57 -2.02
CA THR A 47 -16.24 -15.50 -1.80
C THR A 47 -16.00 -14.69 -0.52
N GLN A 48 -15.15 -15.19 0.38
CA GLN A 48 -14.82 -14.46 1.60
C GLN A 48 -13.67 -13.46 1.40
N LYS A 49 -12.81 -13.71 0.41
CA LYS A 49 -11.60 -12.93 0.19
C LYS A 49 -11.57 -12.18 -1.14
N TRP A 50 -12.42 -12.55 -2.06
CA TRP A 50 -12.45 -11.96 -3.39
C TRP A 50 -13.71 -11.14 -3.58
N VAL A 51 -13.61 -10.08 -4.36
CA VAL A 51 -14.75 -9.23 -4.71
C VAL A 51 -14.78 -8.99 -6.21
N ASP A 52 -15.95 -8.73 -6.72
CA ASP A 52 -16.15 -8.35 -8.12
C ASP A 52 -17.06 -7.11 -8.13
N PRO A 53 -16.47 -5.91 -7.99
CA PRO A 53 -17.27 -4.70 -7.78
C PRO A 53 -18.21 -4.35 -8.92
N LEU A 54 -17.88 -4.72 -10.14
CA LEU A 54 -18.68 -4.39 -11.33
C LEU A 54 -19.38 -5.59 -11.96
N GLY A 55 -19.14 -6.80 -11.46
CA GLY A 55 -19.68 -8.02 -12.06
C GLY A 55 -18.97 -8.39 -13.36
N LEU A 56 -17.73 -7.97 -13.55
CA LEU A 56 -16.98 -8.18 -14.80
C LEU A 56 -15.71 -8.98 -14.60
N SER A 57 -15.03 -8.81 -13.47
CA SER A 57 -13.83 -9.60 -13.15
C SER A 57 -13.59 -9.61 -11.65
N ASN A 58 -13.22 -10.75 -11.14
CA ASN A 58 -12.93 -10.89 -9.72
C ASN A 58 -11.46 -10.57 -9.43
N ALA A 59 -11.19 -10.07 -8.23
CA ALA A 59 -9.85 -9.74 -7.79
C ALA A 59 -9.66 -10.10 -6.32
N PRO A 60 -8.47 -10.55 -5.91
CA PRO A 60 -8.23 -10.87 -4.51
C PRO A 60 -8.41 -9.64 -3.62
N GLY A 61 -9.44 -9.66 -2.80
CA GLY A 61 -9.64 -8.68 -1.73
C GLY A 61 -9.52 -7.20 -2.06
N ALA A 62 -9.55 -6.88 -3.31
CA ALA A 62 -9.44 -5.49 -3.74
C ALA A 62 -10.79 -4.78 -3.61
N CYS A 63 -11.17 -4.49 -2.40
CA CYS A 63 -11.76 -3.17 -2.15
C CYS A 63 -10.68 -2.22 -2.65
N ASN A 64 -10.86 -1.60 -3.82
CA ASN A 64 -9.87 -0.75 -4.46
C ASN A 64 -9.00 -0.05 -3.42
N ASN A 65 -7.97 -0.77 -2.97
CA ASN A 65 -6.98 -0.13 -2.13
C ASN A 65 -6.21 0.82 -3.03
N PRO A 66 -6.37 2.12 -2.87
CA PRO A 66 -5.70 3.06 -3.76
C PRO A 66 -4.19 2.85 -3.82
N CYS A 67 -3.64 2.14 -2.82
CA CYS A 67 -2.21 1.86 -2.76
C CYS A 67 -1.77 0.69 -3.66
N ASP A 68 -2.72 -0.02 -4.28
CA ASP A 68 -2.42 -1.07 -5.25
C ASP A 68 -2.45 -0.54 -6.70
N ASN A 69 -2.85 0.71 -6.88
CA ASN A 69 -2.88 1.36 -8.19
C ASN A 69 -1.50 1.92 -8.57
N ASP A 70 -1.21 1.94 -9.84
CA ASP A 70 0.02 2.52 -10.38
C ASP A 70 -0.36 3.45 -11.53
N PRO A 71 0.12 4.68 -11.58
CA PRO A 71 1.12 5.26 -10.67
C PRO A 71 0.53 5.81 -9.36
N LEU A 72 1.28 5.62 -8.28
CA LEU A 72 0.96 6.23 -7.00
C LEU A 72 1.43 7.69 -6.97
N ASP A 73 0.66 8.55 -6.32
CA ASP A 73 1.11 9.91 -6.07
C ASP A 73 2.18 9.94 -4.97
N TRP A 74 2.96 11.01 -4.93
CA TRP A 74 4.01 11.17 -3.93
C TRP A 74 3.93 12.52 -3.26
N THR A 75 4.24 12.56 -1.97
CA THR A 75 4.33 13.82 -1.23
C THR A 75 5.55 13.82 -0.30
N SER A 76 6.20 14.98 -0.19
CA SER A 76 7.28 15.15 0.77
C SER A 76 6.80 15.27 2.22
N HIS A 77 5.49 15.11 2.47
CA HIS A 77 4.87 15.25 3.78
C HIS A 77 5.25 16.57 4.45
N GLY A 78 5.07 17.69 3.71
CA GLY A 78 5.40 19.01 4.22
C GLY A 78 6.90 19.27 4.36
N GLY A 79 7.73 18.43 3.77
CA GLY A 79 9.18 18.61 3.83
C GLY A 79 9.82 18.21 5.16
N LYS A 80 9.06 17.57 6.04
CA LYS A 80 9.52 17.20 7.40
C LYS A 80 10.82 16.39 7.39
N HIS A 81 10.98 15.53 6.40
CA HIS A 81 12.15 14.62 6.29
C HIS A 81 13.17 15.10 5.25
N VAL A 82 12.91 16.24 4.63
CA VAL A 82 13.83 16.85 3.66
C VAL A 82 14.99 17.51 4.43
N PRO A 83 16.24 17.27 4.03
CA PRO A 83 17.36 17.92 4.70
C PRO A 83 17.36 19.45 4.45
N PRO A 84 17.78 20.26 5.42
CA PRO A 84 17.92 21.69 5.16
C PRO A 84 18.97 21.96 4.08
N LYS A 85 18.74 23.00 3.29
CA LYS A 85 19.67 23.39 2.23
C LYS A 85 21.10 23.59 2.80
N ASN A 86 22.09 23.07 2.09
CA ASN A 86 23.50 23.22 2.46
C ASN A 86 23.88 22.61 3.83
N SER A 87 23.10 21.62 4.30
CA SER A 87 23.44 20.90 5.53
C SER A 87 24.36 19.74 5.23
N SER A 88 25.23 19.43 6.21
CA SER A 88 26.08 18.25 6.13
C SER A 88 25.45 17.08 6.90
N UNK A 89 25.70 15.96 6.67
CA UNK A 89 25.30 14.84 7.23
C UNK A 89 25.45 14.87 8.63
N SER A 90 26.68 15.38 9.10
CA SER A 90 27.02 15.54 10.52
C SER A 90 26.03 16.48 11.25
N LYS A 91 25.68 17.58 10.64
CA LYS A 91 24.67 18.50 11.21
C LYS A 91 23.31 17.82 11.31
N ILE A 92 22.91 17.10 10.28
CA ILE A 92 21.63 16.37 10.25
C ILE A 92 21.61 15.34 11.38
N ARG A 93 22.66 14.53 11.51
CA ARG A 93 22.77 13.53 12.57
C ARG A 93 22.66 14.15 13.96
N LYS A 94 23.34 15.27 14.17
CA LYS A 94 23.28 15.99 15.45
C LYS A 94 21.85 16.51 15.72
N ALA A 95 21.19 17.03 14.71
CA ALA A 95 19.82 17.56 14.83
C ALA A 95 18.84 16.42 15.19
N THR A 96 18.92 15.28 14.49
CA THR A 96 18.04 14.14 14.79
C THR A 96 18.32 13.54 16.18
N LYS A 97 19.56 13.62 16.66
CA LYS A 97 19.90 13.21 18.04
C LYS A 97 19.22 14.12 19.06
N ASN A 98 19.02 15.39 18.72
CA ASN A 98 18.40 16.37 19.61
C ASN A 98 16.87 16.44 19.47
N GLY A 99 16.26 15.43 18.84
CA GLY A 99 14.81 15.31 18.78
C GLY A 99 14.17 15.81 17.49
N GLU A 100 14.96 16.29 16.51
CA GLU A 100 14.37 16.60 15.22
C GLU A 100 13.94 15.31 14.49
N PRO A 101 12.93 15.41 13.64
CA PRO A 101 12.53 14.24 12.84
C PRO A 101 13.68 13.68 12.02
N ALA A 102 13.64 12.37 11.79
CA ALA A 102 14.58 11.71 10.88
C ALA A 102 14.64 12.42 9.53
N LYS A 103 15.82 12.51 8.92
CA LYS A 103 16.00 13.22 7.67
C LYS A 103 16.89 12.45 6.71
N TYR A 104 16.56 12.57 5.44
CA TYR A 104 17.39 12.03 4.36
C TYR A 104 18.70 12.81 4.25
N LYS A 105 19.71 12.19 3.64
CA LYS A 105 20.93 12.90 3.27
C LYS A 105 20.68 13.84 2.10
N PRO A 106 21.42 14.95 2.02
CA PRO A 106 21.21 15.94 0.93
C PRO A 106 21.36 15.37 -0.47
N GLU A 107 22.14 14.31 -0.65
CA GLU A 107 22.40 13.72 -1.97
C GLU A 107 21.30 12.74 -2.40
N ILE A 108 20.36 12.42 -1.54
CA ILE A 108 19.33 11.41 -1.82
C ILE A 108 18.16 12.03 -2.59
N HIS A 109 17.79 11.40 -3.69
CA HIS A 109 16.56 11.76 -4.40
C HIS A 109 15.39 11.06 -3.67
N ILE A 110 14.76 11.81 -2.78
CA ILE A 110 13.80 11.26 -1.80
C ILE A 110 12.66 10.50 -2.47
N GLU A 111 11.99 11.12 -3.44
CA GLU A 111 10.90 10.48 -4.16
C GLU A 111 11.33 9.14 -4.77
N SER A 112 12.50 9.10 -5.38
CA SER A 112 12.98 7.89 -6.04
C SER A 112 13.20 6.73 -5.05
N ILE A 113 13.80 7.04 -3.87
CA ILE A 113 14.05 5.99 -2.89
C ILE A 113 12.74 5.51 -2.22
N GLU A 114 11.80 6.43 -1.99
CA GLU A 114 10.50 6.07 -1.42
C GLU A 114 9.65 5.26 -2.41
N ARG A 115 9.71 5.58 -3.70
CA ARG A 115 9.06 4.76 -4.74
C ARG A 115 9.71 3.36 -4.82
N THR A 116 11.03 3.28 -4.65
CA THR A 116 11.73 1.98 -4.59
C THR A 116 11.26 1.16 -3.39
N ASP A 117 11.08 1.76 -2.25
CA ASP A 117 10.52 1.08 -1.07
C ASP A 117 9.06 0.62 -1.31
N UNK A 118 8.46 1.39 -1.83
CA UNK A 118 7.29 1.07 -2.14
C UNK A 118 7.21 -0.01 -2.94
N ALA A 119 7.96 -0.21 -3.99
CA ALA A 119 8.00 -1.33 -4.93
C ALA A 119 8.62 -2.60 -4.33
N LYS A 120 9.73 -2.46 -3.65
CA LYS A 120 10.57 -3.59 -3.23
C LYS A 120 10.53 -3.90 -1.72
N GLY A 121 9.99 -3.01 -0.92
CA GLY A 121 10.00 -3.14 0.53
C GLY A 121 9.10 -4.26 1.05
N THR A 122 9.42 -4.75 2.23
CA THR A 122 8.65 -5.79 2.91
C THR A 122 7.40 -5.18 3.55
N PRO A 123 6.20 -5.67 3.21
CA PRO A 123 4.98 -5.22 3.88
C PRO A 123 5.01 -5.54 5.37
N VAL A 124 4.55 -4.59 6.19
CA VAL A 124 4.51 -4.77 7.64
C VAL A 124 3.14 -4.31 8.18
N SER A 125 2.81 -4.74 9.40
CA SER A 125 1.52 -4.44 10.02
C SER A 125 1.27 -2.93 10.09
N SER A 126 0.06 -2.53 9.75
CA SER A 126 -0.40 -1.14 9.80
C SER A 126 -1.39 -0.95 10.95
N PHE A 127 -1.46 0.28 11.45
CA PHE A 127 -2.37 0.66 12.53
C PHE A 127 -3.69 1.27 12.03
N GLY A 128 -4.09 0.98 10.82
CA GLY A 128 -5.34 1.52 10.26
C GLY A 128 -5.81 0.72 9.07
N LYS A 129 -7.11 0.80 8.81
CA LYS A 129 -7.72 -0.01 7.74
C LYS A 129 -7.26 0.38 6.33
N ASN A 130 -6.80 1.61 6.13
CA ASN A 130 -6.48 2.13 4.80
C ASN A 130 -5.07 2.70 4.72
N ILE A 131 -4.17 2.26 5.61
CA ILE A 131 -2.78 2.70 5.61
C ILE A 131 -1.90 1.46 5.49
N HIS A 132 -1.04 1.45 4.50
CA HIS A 132 -0.13 0.33 4.23
C HIS A 132 1.30 0.76 4.44
N TYR A 133 2.02 0.01 5.25
CA TYR A 133 3.43 0.29 5.54
C TYR A 133 4.31 -0.75 4.87
N LYS A 134 5.41 -0.30 4.33
CA LYS A 134 6.52 -1.17 3.92
C LYS A 134 7.81 -0.67 4.54
N VAL A 135 8.73 -1.58 4.77
CA VAL A 135 10.08 -1.23 5.24
C VAL A 135 11.11 -1.78 4.26
N TYR A 136 12.18 -1.04 4.08
CA TYR A 136 13.20 -1.34 3.07
C TYR A 136 14.59 -1.09 3.63
N ASP A 137 15.52 -1.98 3.29
CA ASP A 137 16.95 -1.78 3.55
C ASP A 137 17.60 -1.34 2.24
N ALA A 138 18.00 -0.09 2.17
CA ALA A 138 18.62 0.46 0.96
C ALA A 138 20.06 -0.04 0.74
N GLY A 139 20.61 -0.82 1.67
CA GLY A 139 21.94 -1.40 1.56
C GLY A 139 23.09 -0.44 1.77
N LYS A 140 22.82 0.84 1.80
CA LYS A 140 23.84 1.89 2.01
C LYS A 140 23.23 3.00 2.87
N ILE A 141 24.07 3.67 3.63
CA ILE A 141 23.60 4.75 4.51
C ILE A 141 22.98 5.86 3.66
N ALA A 142 21.68 6.01 3.79
CA ALA A 142 20.90 7.02 3.06
C ALA A 142 20.47 8.19 3.95
N ASP A 143 20.59 8.05 5.29
CA ASP A 143 19.78 8.89 6.16
C ASP A 143 20.36 8.98 7.58
N ALA A 144 19.67 9.80 8.42
CA ALA A 144 19.94 9.84 9.85
C ALA A 144 18.62 9.83 10.63
N SER A 145 18.56 9.01 11.66
CA SER A 145 17.43 8.90 12.58
C SER A 145 17.96 8.74 14.01
N GLU A 146 17.44 9.51 14.94
CA GLU A 146 17.85 9.48 16.36
C GLU A 146 19.38 9.64 16.55
N GLY A 147 20.01 10.42 15.68
CA GLY A 147 21.45 10.64 15.76
C GLY A 147 22.30 9.52 15.18
N ILE A 148 21.69 8.54 14.54
CA ILE A 148 22.37 7.36 13.99
C ILE A 148 22.20 7.33 12.47
N ASP A 149 23.27 7.09 11.75
CA ASP A 149 23.20 6.84 10.31
C ASP A 149 22.49 5.52 10.06
N THR A 150 21.57 5.50 9.08
CA THR A 150 20.73 4.34 8.85
C THR A 150 20.50 4.10 7.35
N PRO A 151 20.46 2.84 6.91
CA PRO A 151 20.02 2.48 5.57
C PRO A 151 18.52 2.12 5.51
N TYR A 152 17.81 2.15 6.64
CA TYR A 152 16.45 1.64 6.73
C TYR A 152 15.43 2.75 6.52
N ILE A 153 14.44 2.47 5.70
CA ILE A 153 13.39 3.42 5.35
C ILE A 153 12.04 2.75 5.58
N ARG A 154 11.07 3.52 6.03
CA ARG A 154 9.68 3.12 6.09
C ARG A 154 8.88 4.01 5.14
N VAL A 155 8.09 3.39 4.28
CA VAL A 155 7.15 4.10 3.42
C VAL A 155 5.73 3.76 3.84
N GLU A 156 4.91 4.75 3.88
CA GLU A 156 3.47 4.67 4.12
C GLU A 156 2.74 5.00 2.84
N CYS A 157 1.75 4.18 2.50
CA CYS A 157 0.79 4.52 1.46
C CYS A 157 -0.59 4.70 2.08
N SER A 158 -1.22 5.84 1.80
CA SER A 158 -2.57 6.15 2.25
C SER A 158 -3.33 6.81 1.11
N GLN A 159 -4.47 6.24 0.73
CA GLN A 159 -5.33 6.77 -0.34
C GLN A 159 -4.58 7.01 -1.68
N GLY A 160 -3.63 6.13 -2.00
CA GLY A 160 -2.89 6.24 -3.26
C GLY A 160 -1.72 7.21 -3.24
N VAL A 161 -1.43 7.82 -2.08
CA VAL A 161 -0.32 8.75 -1.92
C VAL A 161 0.75 8.12 -1.04
N ILE A 162 1.98 8.13 -1.49
CA ILE A 162 3.11 7.61 -0.71
C ILE A 162 3.95 8.73 -0.12
N HIS A 163 4.49 8.45 1.05
CA HIS A 163 5.55 9.25 1.66
C HIS A 163 6.29 8.36 2.65
N GLY A 164 7.53 8.73 2.94
CA GLY A 164 8.36 7.91 3.80
C GLY A 164 9.30 8.71 4.68
N HIS A 165 10.07 7.96 5.46
CA HIS A 165 11.13 8.55 6.27
C HIS A 165 12.12 7.50 6.73
N PRO A 166 13.34 7.92 7.06
CA PRO A 166 14.34 7.01 7.64
C PRO A 166 13.91 6.52 9.02
N ILE A 167 14.25 5.27 9.32
CA ILE A 167 14.00 4.66 10.62
C ILE A 167 15.26 4.01 11.15
N THR A 168 15.31 3.79 12.48
CA THR A 168 16.44 3.09 13.09
C THR A 168 16.41 1.58 12.80
N LYS A 169 17.56 0.92 12.92
CA LYS A 169 17.63 -0.56 12.80
C LYS A 169 16.68 -1.24 13.79
N LYS A 170 16.58 -0.69 14.99
CA LYS A 170 15.67 -1.23 16.02
C LYS A 170 14.23 -1.18 15.57
N GLU A 171 13.78 -0.04 15.03
CA GLU A 171 12.43 0.07 14.50
C GLU A 171 12.21 -0.86 13.31
N TYR A 172 13.18 -0.94 12.39
CA TYR A 172 13.12 -1.83 11.22
C TYR A 172 12.89 -3.28 11.65
N LEU A 173 13.72 -3.80 12.58
CA LEU A 173 13.60 -5.18 13.06
C LEU A 173 12.28 -5.40 13.81
N LYS A 174 11.87 -4.43 14.64
CA LYS A 174 10.58 -4.50 15.35
C LYS A 174 9.41 -4.59 14.36
N ARG A 175 9.46 -3.81 13.27
CA ARG A 175 8.40 -3.84 12.25
C ARG A 175 8.33 -5.18 11.53
N LEU A 176 9.47 -5.83 11.34
CA LEU A 176 9.53 -7.17 10.72
C LEU A 176 9.15 -8.30 11.69
N GLY A 177 8.96 -7.99 12.98
CA GLY A 177 8.69 -9.01 13.98
C GLY A 177 9.93 -9.81 14.38
N ALA A 178 11.11 -9.24 14.19
CA ALA A 178 12.38 -9.94 14.47
C ALA A 178 12.89 -9.71 15.89
N ILE A 179 12.29 -8.75 16.62
CA ILE A 179 12.61 -8.47 18.04
C ILE A 179 11.35 -7.98 18.76
#